data_ed0e4d314edac94b3c2e590d4c390ccb
#
_entry.id   ed0e4d314edac94b3c2e590d4c390ccb
#
_cell.length_a   1.000
_cell.length_b   1.000
_cell.length_c   1.000
_cell.angle_alpha   90.00
_cell.angle_beta   90.00
_cell.angle_gamma   90.00
#
_symmetry.space_group_name_H-M   'P 1'
#
loop_
_entity.id
_entity.type
_entity.pdbx_description
1 polymer ?
#
loop_
_entity_poly.entity_id
_entity_poly.type
_entity_poly.pdbx_seq_one_letter_code
_entity_poly.pdbx_strand_id
1 'polypeptide(L)'
;MEPIKEPKPLVLVSSSPHMHCGLTISKSMREVILALVPAVLASVYYFRVDAVRVIVCCVLSALIFEKLANKVMGVKKDTIKDGSAALTGLLLALCLPASLPSYMAVLGGMFAVVIGKAIFGGLGKNIFNPAHIGRAILLASFPQQMTTWVIPATKAAATAGADATTAATPLAVMRMTEKVWQAGGAAASQLPPLSDLFIGNIGGSLGETCVPALVLGGLYLIWKKLIDWRIPVFYLATVAVITGIYGAVMGYPSTFPLYHLFAGGLMIGAFFMATDWVTSPITKKGKIIYAIGLGLLTSLIRLRGSYTEGVCYSILMMNMVTPMIDRFVRNVSFGGGQKK
;
A
#
# COMPACT_ATOMS: atom_id res chain seq x y z
N MET A 1 -0.33 52.28 47.81
CA MET A 1 -1.24 51.26 47.30
C MET A 1 -0.38 50.23 46.53
N GLU A 2 -0.16 49.08 47.14
CA GLU A 2 0.54 47.99 46.44
C GLU A 2 -0.40 47.43 45.36
N PRO A 3 0.12 47.10 44.18
CA PRO A 3 -0.73 46.48 43.13
C PRO A 3 -1.22 45.12 43.59
N ILE A 4 -2.55 44.91 43.52
CA ILE A 4 -3.22 43.66 43.83
C ILE A 4 -2.61 42.63 42.86
N LYS A 5 -1.81 41.69 43.37
CA LYS A 5 -1.35 40.51 42.60
C LYS A 5 -2.56 39.70 42.23
N GLU A 6 -2.86 39.65 40.94
CA GLU A 6 -3.86 38.72 40.39
C GLU A 6 -3.54 37.29 40.88
N PRO A 7 -4.52 36.57 41.42
CA PRO A 7 -4.29 35.22 41.89
C PRO A 7 -3.90 34.35 40.69
N LYS A 8 -2.76 33.69 40.75
CA LYS A 8 -2.35 32.73 39.76
C LYS A 8 -3.43 31.67 39.64
N PRO A 9 -3.91 31.34 38.45
CA PRO A 9 -4.94 30.31 38.30
C PRO A 9 -4.45 29.02 38.94
N LEU A 10 -5.20 28.54 39.93
CA LEU A 10 -4.91 27.32 40.68
C LEU A 10 -5.08 26.05 39.85
N VAL A 11 -5.78 26.15 38.74
CA VAL A 11 -6.07 25.02 37.86
C VAL A 11 -5.89 25.41 36.39
N LEU A 12 -5.06 24.68 35.68
CA LEU A 12 -4.89 24.83 34.24
C LEU A 12 -5.97 24.01 33.55
N VAL A 13 -6.94 24.68 32.93
CA VAL A 13 -7.93 24.02 32.09
C VAL A 13 -7.38 23.88 30.68
N SER A 14 -7.07 22.64 30.26
CA SER A 14 -6.64 22.34 28.91
C SER A 14 -7.72 21.52 28.18
N SER A 15 -7.78 21.65 26.86
CA SER A 15 -8.65 20.78 26.04
C SER A 15 -8.13 19.34 26.07
N SER A 16 -9.04 18.36 26.05
CA SER A 16 -8.64 16.96 25.91
C SER A 16 -7.98 16.67 24.55
N PRO A 17 -7.03 15.71 24.50
CA PRO A 17 -6.65 14.78 25.56
C PRO A 17 -5.65 15.38 26.57
N HIS A 18 -5.86 15.09 27.84
CA HIS A 18 -4.97 15.58 28.93
C HIS A 18 -3.67 14.77 29.06
N MET A 19 -3.65 13.54 28.54
CA MET A 19 -2.46 12.70 28.51
C MET A 19 -1.91 12.62 27.08
N HIS A 20 -0.65 12.99 26.91
CA HIS A 20 0.08 12.93 25.63
C HIS A 20 1.09 11.79 25.67
N CYS A 21 1.03 10.88 24.68
CA CYS A 21 1.93 9.74 24.57
C CYS A 21 3.29 10.05 23.91
N GLY A 22 3.59 11.32 23.64
CA GLY A 22 4.85 11.74 22.98
C GLY A 22 5.02 11.30 21.54
N LEU A 23 4.01 10.63 20.94
CA LEU A 23 3.99 10.29 19.53
C LEU A 23 3.54 11.51 18.72
N THR A 24 4.40 11.95 17.81
CA THR A 24 4.06 12.99 16.83
C THR A 24 3.85 12.39 15.46
N ILE A 25 3.04 13.06 14.62
CA ILE A 25 2.79 12.63 13.23
C ILE A 25 4.13 12.45 12.50
N SER A 26 5.02 13.43 12.61
CA SER A 26 6.33 13.38 11.94
C SER A 26 7.19 12.19 12.40
N LYS A 27 7.16 11.83 13.69
CA LYS A 27 7.86 10.65 14.20
C LYS A 27 7.27 9.38 13.61
N SER A 28 5.94 9.25 13.61
CA SER A 28 5.26 8.09 13.05
C SER A 28 5.53 7.92 11.55
N MET A 29 5.49 9.00 10.76
CA MET A 29 5.81 8.95 9.33
C MET A 29 7.25 8.50 9.07
N ARG A 30 8.21 8.97 9.87
CA ARG A 30 9.62 8.54 9.79
C ARG A 30 9.78 7.05 10.12
N GLU A 31 9.07 6.54 11.13
CA GLU A 31 9.10 5.11 11.48
C GLU A 31 8.55 4.25 10.33
N VAL A 32 7.51 4.70 9.62
CA VAL A 32 7.00 3.99 8.44
C VAL A 32 7.99 4.04 7.28
N ILE A 33 8.64 5.18 7.03
CA ILE A 33 9.71 5.28 6.02
C ILE A 33 10.87 4.34 6.38
N LEU A 34 11.28 4.29 7.66
CA LEU A 34 12.32 3.37 8.13
C LEU A 34 11.93 1.90 7.93
N ALA A 35 10.67 1.54 8.19
CA ALA A 35 10.15 0.20 7.96
C ALA A 35 10.15 -0.21 6.48
N LEU A 36 10.09 0.75 5.56
CA LEU A 36 10.15 0.53 4.11
C LEU A 36 11.61 0.43 3.57
N VAL A 37 12.62 0.85 4.34
CA VAL A 37 14.02 0.82 3.90
C VAL A 37 14.47 -0.54 3.39
N PRO A 38 14.17 -1.68 4.06
CA PRO A 38 14.54 -3.00 3.55
C PRO A 38 13.95 -3.30 2.16
N ALA A 39 12.68 -2.89 1.92
CA ALA A 39 12.02 -3.07 0.64
C ALA A 39 12.63 -2.16 -0.46
N VAL A 40 13.00 -0.93 -0.10
CA VAL A 40 13.73 -0.01 -0.99
C VAL A 40 15.09 -0.58 -1.37
N LEU A 41 15.85 -1.09 -0.42
CA LEU A 41 17.16 -1.72 -0.68
C LEU A 41 17.02 -2.94 -1.58
N ALA A 42 16.01 -3.77 -1.36
CA ALA A 42 15.72 -4.91 -2.23
C ALA A 42 15.37 -4.46 -3.65
N SER A 43 14.52 -3.43 -3.82
CA SER A 43 14.17 -2.91 -5.14
C SER A 43 15.39 -2.32 -5.89
N VAL A 44 16.26 -1.61 -5.18
CA VAL A 44 17.51 -1.08 -5.74
C VAL A 44 18.49 -2.22 -6.12
N TYR A 45 18.53 -3.29 -5.34
CA TYR A 45 19.35 -4.45 -5.66
C TYR A 45 18.89 -5.13 -6.97
N TYR A 46 17.59 -5.33 -7.16
CA TYR A 46 17.04 -6.01 -8.33
C TYR A 46 16.97 -5.13 -9.59
N PHE A 47 16.57 -3.87 -9.45
CA PHE A 47 16.32 -2.96 -10.60
C PHE A 47 17.34 -1.83 -10.74
N ARG A 48 18.34 -1.78 -9.86
CA ARG A 48 19.48 -0.86 -9.90
C ARG A 48 19.06 0.61 -10.08
N VAL A 49 19.64 1.26 -11.12
CA VAL A 49 19.47 2.69 -11.41
C VAL A 49 18.00 3.06 -11.70
N ASP A 50 17.26 2.16 -12.36
CA ASP A 50 15.86 2.41 -12.70
C ASP A 50 14.98 2.53 -11.46
N ALA A 51 15.22 1.71 -10.43
CA ALA A 51 14.52 1.84 -9.15
C ALA A 51 14.81 3.19 -8.49
N VAL A 52 16.08 3.58 -8.42
CA VAL A 52 16.48 4.87 -7.82
C VAL A 52 15.84 6.03 -8.58
N ARG A 53 15.85 5.99 -9.91
CA ARG A 53 15.24 7.01 -10.76
C ARG A 53 13.74 7.20 -10.44
N VAL A 54 12.97 6.12 -10.43
CA VAL A 54 11.53 6.18 -10.16
C VAL A 54 11.25 6.65 -8.74
N ILE A 55 11.99 6.14 -7.74
CA ILE A 55 11.82 6.54 -6.33
C ILE A 55 12.10 8.02 -6.16
N VAL A 56 13.23 8.52 -6.70
CA VAL A 56 13.62 9.93 -6.59
C VAL A 56 12.59 10.82 -7.29
N CYS A 57 12.16 10.46 -8.51
CA CYS A 57 11.14 11.24 -9.24
C CYS A 57 9.81 11.32 -8.47
N CYS A 58 9.31 10.21 -7.93
CA CYS A 58 8.05 10.20 -7.18
C CYS A 58 8.15 11.00 -5.87
N VAL A 59 9.23 10.81 -5.10
CA VAL A 59 9.40 11.51 -3.83
C VAL A 59 9.59 13.00 -4.03
N LEU A 60 10.45 13.41 -4.95
CA LEU A 60 10.66 14.84 -5.25
C LEU A 60 9.40 15.49 -5.80
N SER A 61 8.71 14.83 -6.72
CA SER A 61 7.43 15.28 -7.25
C SER A 61 6.41 15.50 -6.12
N ALA A 62 6.23 14.50 -5.25
CA ALA A 62 5.30 14.62 -4.12
C ALA A 62 5.62 15.80 -3.22
N LEU A 63 6.88 16.04 -2.90
CA LEU A 63 7.33 17.18 -2.06
C LEU A 63 7.09 18.52 -2.76
N ILE A 64 7.43 18.63 -4.05
CA ILE A 64 7.28 19.86 -4.82
C ILE A 64 5.80 20.22 -4.96
N PHE A 65 4.96 19.26 -5.35
CA PHE A 65 3.54 19.50 -5.55
C PHE A 65 2.78 19.72 -4.23
N GLU A 66 3.22 19.15 -3.10
CA GLU A 66 2.67 19.49 -1.79
C GLU A 66 2.98 20.94 -1.42
N LYS A 67 4.22 21.40 -1.65
CA LYS A 67 4.59 22.79 -1.40
C LYS A 67 3.78 23.74 -2.28
N LEU A 68 3.63 23.40 -3.55
CA LEU A 68 2.87 24.20 -4.50
C LEU A 68 1.38 24.26 -4.13
N ALA A 69 0.78 23.11 -3.82
CA ALA A 69 -0.61 23.02 -3.38
C ALA A 69 -0.87 23.84 -2.11
N ASN A 70 0.01 23.74 -1.11
CA ASN A 70 -0.10 24.54 0.11
C ASN A 70 -0.03 26.03 -0.16
N LYS A 71 0.85 26.47 -1.08
CA LYS A 71 0.97 27.87 -1.50
C LYS A 71 -0.31 28.36 -2.17
N VAL A 72 -0.87 27.58 -3.10
CA VAL A 72 -2.10 27.92 -3.82
C VAL A 72 -3.30 27.97 -2.88
N MET A 73 -3.38 27.01 -1.92
CA MET A 73 -4.49 26.94 -0.96
C MET A 73 -4.33 27.88 0.24
N GLY A 74 -3.28 28.66 0.31
CA GLY A 74 -3.03 29.60 1.41
C GLY A 74 -2.76 28.94 2.78
N VAL A 75 -2.32 27.67 2.78
CA VAL A 75 -2.03 26.95 4.01
C VAL A 75 -0.74 27.48 4.62
N LYS A 76 -0.85 28.15 5.77
CA LYS A 76 0.31 28.76 6.47
C LYS A 76 1.22 27.72 7.16
N LYS A 77 0.73 26.51 7.41
CA LYS A 77 1.48 25.46 8.12
C LYS A 77 2.38 24.70 7.15
N ASP A 78 3.64 24.54 7.54
CA ASP A 78 4.65 23.82 6.76
C ASP A 78 4.44 22.30 6.90
N THR A 79 3.62 21.69 6.03
CA THR A 79 3.25 20.27 6.09
C THR A 79 4.36 19.35 5.55
N ILE A 80 5.35 19.90 4.85
CA ILE A 80 6.48 19.12 4.32
C ILE A 80 7.27 18.45 5.46
N LYS A 81 7.39 19.12 6.60
CA LYS A 81 8.12 18.62 7.77
C LYS A 81 7.45 17.41 8.43
N ASP A 82 6.19 17.15 8.12
CA ASP A 82 5.46 15.98 8.62
C ASP A 82 5.99 14.66 8.02
N GLY A 83 6.67 14.71 6.87
CA GLY A 83 7.18 13.54 6.16
C GLY A 83 6.11 12.77 5.37
N SER A 84 4.86 13.20 5.42
CA SER A 84 3.74 12.50 4.77
C SER A 84 3.81 12.53 3.25
N ALA A 85 4.29 13.64 2.63
CA ALA A 85 4.48 13.69 1.18
C ALA A 85 5.60 12.76 0.71
N ALA A 86 6.71 12.73 1.46
CA ALA A 86 7.81 11.81 1.17
C ALA A 86 7.35 10.35 1.25
N LEU A 87 6.57 10.00 2.28
CA LEU A 87 6.00 8.67 2.43
C LEU A 87 5.03 8.34 1.28
N THR A 88 4.15 9.27 0.91
CA THR A 88 3.22 9.09 -0.22
C THR A 88 3.97 8.84 -1.53
N GLY A 89 5.01 9.66 -1.81
CA GLY A 89 5.87 9.48 -2.99
C GLY A 89 6.61 8.14 -2.99
N LEU A 90 7.11 7.71 -1.82
CA LEU A 90 7.81 6.43 -1.66
C LEU A 90 6.87 5.24 -1.85
N LEU A 91 5.69 5.24 -1.23
CA LEU A 91 4.68 4.19 -1.40
C LEU A 91 4.20 4.11 -2.84
N LEU A 92 3.98 5.27 -3.50
CA LEU A 92 3.65 5.29 -4.92
C LEU A 92 4.77 4.67 -5.75
N ALA A 93 6.02 5.08 -5.55
CA ALA A 93 7.16 4.55 -6.29
C ALA A 93 7.26 3.03 -6.20
N LEU A 94 7.10 2.48 -4.99
CA LEU A 94 7.12 1.05 -4.75
C LEU A 94 5.98 0.30 -5.47
N CYS A 95 4.90 0.99 -5.84
CA CYS A 95 3.79 0.42 -6.60
C CYS A 95 3.91 0.59 -8.12
N LEU A 96 4.98 1.21 -8.62
CA LEU A 96 5.20 1.47 -10.03
C LEU A 96 6.22 0.48 -10.63
N PRO A 97 6.17 0.22 -11.96
CA PRO A 97 7.19 -0.56 -12.64
C PRO A 97 8.50 0.23 -12.77
N ALA A 98 9.63 -0.49 -12.75
CA ALA A 98 10.96 0.11 -12.92
C ALA A 98 11.16 0.75 -14.31
N SER A 99 10.48 0.23 -15.33
CA SER A 99 10.50 0.74 -16.72
C SER A 99 9.81 2.09 -16.92
N LEU A 100 9.07 2.57 -15.90
CA LEU A 100 8.24 3.76 -16.06
C LEU A 100 9.07 4.99 -16.42
N PRO A 101 8.70 5.75 -17.46
CA PRO A 101 9.36 7.01 -17.80
C PRO A 101 9.28 8.03 -16.66
N SER A 102 10.33 8.83 -16.47
CA SER A 102 10.42 9.79 -15.35
C SER A 102 9.27 10.79 -15.31
N TYR A 103 8.81 11.26 -16.47
CA TYR A 103 7.68 12.21 -16.52
C TYR A 103 6.37 11.61 -16.00
N MET A 104 6.12 10.33 -16.24
CA MET A 104 4.95 9.64 -15.69
C MET A 104 5.06 9.45 -14.18
N ALA A 105 6.26 9.15 -13.66
CA ALA A 105 6.51 9.08 -12.22
C ALA A 105 6.24 10.44 -11.55
N VAL A 106 6.64 11.54 -12.21
CA VAL A 106 6.36 12.91 -11.75
C VAL A 106 4.86 13.21 -11.77
N LEU A 107 4.15 12.86 -12.84
CA LEU A 107 2.69 13.01 -12.93
C LEU A 107 1.98 12.18 -11.84
N GLY A 108 2.42 10.95 -11.58
CA GLY A 108 1.88 10.10 -10.52
C GLY A 108 2.01 10.74 -9.14
N GLY A 109 3.19 11.29 -8.82
CA GLY A 109 3.41 12.01 -7.56
C GLY A 109 2.55 13.27 -7.44
N MET A 110 2.39 14.01 -8.54
CA MET A 110 1.47 15.14 -8.62
C MET A 110 0.02 14.72 -8.31
N PHE A 111 -0.50 13.72 -9.01
CA PHE A 111 -1.88 13.26 -8.81
C PHE A 111 -2.08 12.70 -7.40
N ALA A 112 -1.12 11.94 -6.87
CA ALA A 112 -1.20 11.41 -5.52
C ALA A 112 -1.35 12.52 -4.48
N VAL A 113 -0.57 13.58 -4.58
CA VAL A 113 -0.59 14.66 -3.59
C VAL A 113 -1.71 15.66 -3.85
N VAL A 114 -1.87 16.13 -5.08
CA VAL A 114 -2.87 17.16 -5.39
C VAL A 114 -4.28 16.60 -5.28
N ILE A 115 -4.58 15.52 -6.01
CA ILE A 115 -5.92 14.93 -6.05
C ILE A 115 -6.16 14.05 -4.83
N GLY A 116 -5.18 13.23 -4.43
CA GLY A 116 -5.36 12.28 -3.33
C GLY A 116 -5.35 12.92 -1.93
N LYS A 117 -4.74 14.11 -1.77
CA LYS A 117 -4.53 14.71 -0.45
C LYS A 117 -4.95 16.18 -0.38
N ALA A 118 -4.40 17.05 -1.25
CA ALA A 118 -4.56 18.49 -1.12
C ALA A 118 -6.00 18.96 -1.32
N ILE A 119 -6.70 18.47 -2.35
CA ILE A 119 -8.11 18.85 -2.66
C ILE A 119 -9.04 18.57 -1.48
N PHE A 120 -8.78 17.52 -0.71
CA PHE A 120 -9.58 17.18 0.48
C PHE A 120 -9.24 18.03 1.71
N GLY A 121 -8.21 18.88 1.66
CA GLY A 121 -7.78 19.75 2.75
C GLY A 121 -6.57 19.26 3.52
N GLY A 122 -5.77 18.37 2.95
CA GLY A 122 -4.48 17.93 3.46
C GLY A 122 -4.52 16.64 4.28
N LEU A 123 -3.44 16.40 5.04
CA LEU A 123 -3.29 15.20 5.86
C LEU A 123 -4.41 15.07 6.90
N GLY A 124 -4.99 13.89 6.98
CA GLY A 124 -6.08 13.58 7.93
C GLY A 124 -7.48 13.83 7.40
N LYS A 125 -7.64 14.46 6.22
CA LYS A 125 -8.93 14.71 5.58
C LYS A 125 -9.09 13.94 4.26
N ASN A 126 -8.06 13.24 3.82
CA ASN A 126 -8.10 12.41 2.62
C ASN A 126 -9.07 11.22 2.81
N ILE A 127 -9.95 11.02 1.85
CA ILE A 127 -10.92 9.91 1.82
C ILE A 127 -10.23 8.63 1.36
N PHE A 128 -9.30 8.75 0.43
CA PHE A 128 -8.57 7.66 -0.19
C PHE A 128 -7.10 7.68 0.18
N ASN A 129 -6.44 6.53 0.08
CA ASN A 129 -4.98 6.47 0.16
C ASN A 129 -4.38 7.22 -1.05
N PRO A 130 -3.58 8.28 -0.81
CA PRO A 130 -3.09 9.15 -1.89
C PRO A 130 -2.21 8.43 -2.90
N ALA A 131 -1.36 7.50 -2.45
CA ALA A 131 -0.49 6.74 -3.34
C ALA A 131 -1.30 5.88 -4.33
N HIS A 132 -2.39 5.28 -3.85
CA HIS A 132 -3.27 4.50 -4.72
C HIS A 132 -4.06 5.36 -5.72
N ILE A 133 -4.43 6.59 -5.37
CA ILE A 133 -5.02 7.55 -6.33
C ILE A 133 -4.04 7.83 -7.45
N GLY A 134 -2.78 8.16 -7.12
CA GLY A 134 -1.75 8.38 -8.14
C GLY A 134 -1.56 7.18 -9.06
N ARG A 135 -1.46 5.97 -8.48
CA ARG A 135 -1.35 4.73 -9.25
C ARG A 135 -2.58 4.46 -10.13
N ALA A 136 -3.78 4.63 -9.60
CA ALA A 136 -5.02 4.37 -10.33
C ALA A 136 -5.18 5.30 -11.54
N ILE A 137 -4.87 6.59 -11.39
CA ILE A 137 -4.89 7.56 -12.48
C ILE A 137 -3.85 7.20 -13.55
N LEU A 138 -2.61 6.87 -13.14
CA LEU A 138 -1.58 6.43 -14.09
C LEU A 138 -1.99 5.17 -14.83
N LEU A 139 -2.56 4.17 -14.14
CA LEU A 139 -2.99 2.93 -14.76
C LEU A 139 -4.15 3.13 -15.74
N ALA A 140 -5.08 4.05 -15.43
CA ALA A 140 -6.19 4.39 -16.31
C ALA A 140 -5.73 5.19 -17.54
N SER A 141 -4.74 6.10 -17.36
CA SER A 141 -4.26 6.99 -18.43
C SER A 141 -3.19 6.32 -19.31
N PHE A 142 -2.34 5.48 -18.73
CA PHE A 142 -1.18 4.88 -19.39
C PHE A 142 -1.08 3.38 -19.13
N PRO A 143 -2.09 2.58 -19.50
CA PRO A 143 -2.14 1.16 -19.15
C PRO A 143 -0.94 0.37 -19.70
N GLN A 144 -0.47 0.68 -20.90
CA GLN A 144 0.64 -0.01 -21.54
C GLN A 144 1.93 0.10 -20.72
N GLN A 145 2.32 1.32 -20.35
CA GLN A 145 3.54 1.59 -19.60
C GLN A 145 3.46 1.06 -18.16
N MET A 146 2.25 1.08 -17.57
CA MET A 146 1.99 0.59 -16.23
C MET A 146 1.95 -0.95 -16.12
N THR A 147 1.83 -1.65 -17.23
CA THR A 147 1.81 -3.12 -17.30
C THR A 147 3.04 -3.72 -17.96
N THR A 148 4.03 -2.89 -18.32
CA THR A 148 5.31 -3.35 -18.87
C THR A 148 6.28 -3.59 -17.73
N TRP A 149 6.63 -4.85 -17.48
CA TRP A 149 7.46 -5.28 -16.37
C TRP A 149 8.85 -5.66 -16.84
N VAL A 150 9.88 -5.17 -16.15
CA VAL A 150 11.29 -5.47 -16.44
C VAL A 150 11.72 -6.70 -15.66
N ILE A 151 12.55 -7.53 -16.30
CA ILE A 151 13.20 -8.67 -15.64
C ILE A 151 14.27 -8.12 -14.69
N PRO A 152 14.37 -8.64 -13.44
CA PRO A 152 15.44 -8.27 -12.52
C PRO A 152 16.83 -8.44 -13.12
N ALA A 153 17.76 -7.54 -12.80
CA ALA A 153 19.13 -7.57 -13.31
C ALA A 153 19.87 -8.90 -13.00
N THR A 154 19.50 -9.55 -11.91
CA THR A 154 20.01 -10.87 -11.51
C THR A 154 19.67 -11.98 -12.50
N LYS A 155 18.46 -11.95 -13.10
CA LYS A 155 18.03 -12.89 -14.15
C LYS A 155 18.51 -12.46 -15.54
N ALA A 156 18.52 -11.17 -15.83
CA ALA A 156 19.02 -10.65 -17.10
C ALA A 156 20.49 -11.04 -17.34
N ALA A 157 21.31 -11.06 -16.30
CA ALA A 157 22.70 -11.51 -16.38
C ALA A 157 22.83 -13.02 -16.68
N ALA A 158 21.86 -13.84 -16.24
CA ALA A 158 21.86 -15.29 -16.48
C ALA A 158 21.34 -15.65 -17.89
N THR A 159 20.59 -14.76 -18.54
CA THR A 159 20.03 -14.93 -19.89
C THR A 159 20.80 -14.10 -20.93
N ALA A 160 22.10 -13.90 -20.74
CA ALA A 160 22.96 -13.13 -21.63
C ALA A 160 22.87 -13.68 -23.08
N GLY A 161 22.15 -12.94 -23.93
CA GLY A 161 21.86 -13.32 -25.33
C GLY A 161 20.39 -13.26 -25.74
N ALA A 162 19.47 -13.08 -24.80
CA ALA A 162 18.05 -12.87 -25.12
C ALA A 162 17.70 -11.38 -25.04
N ASP A 163 17.18 -10.80 -26.12
CA ASP A 163 16.69 -9.42 -26.20
C ASP A 163 15.42 -9.16 -25.34
N ALA A 164 14.99 -10.13 -24.55
CA ALA A 164 13.78 -10.05 -23.72
C ALA A 164 14.06 -9.23 -22.46
N THR A 165 13.81 -7.94 -22.54
CA THR A 165 13.88 -7.01 -21.39
C THR A 165 12.61 -7.00 -20.53
N THR A 166 11.52 -7.59 -21.02
CA THR A 166 10.20 -7.57 -20.37
C THR A 166 9.69 -8.99 -20.12
N ALA A 167 8.99 -9.18 -18.98
CA ALA A 167 8.33 -10.44 -18.63
C ALA A 167 6.89 -10.20 -18.19
N ALA A 168 6.04 -11.21 -18.39
CA ALA A 168 4.71 -11.21 -17.77
C ALA A 168 4.83 -11.37 -16.25
N THR A 169 3.93 -10.70 -15.49
CA THR A 169 3.87 -10.93 -14.03
C THR A 169 3.47 -12.36 -13.72
N PRO A 170 3.88 -12.90 -12.56
CA PRO A 170 3.45 -14.22 -12.12
C PRO A 170 1.92 -14.39 -12.13
N LEU A 171 1.18 -13.34 -11.75
CA LEU A 171 -0.29 -13.35 -11.79
C LEU A 171 -0.85 -13.40 -13.22
N ALA A 172 -0.22 -12.72 -14.16
CA ALA A 172 -0.61 -12.79 -15.58
C ALA A 172 -0.33 -14.18 -16.16
N VAL A 173 0.83 -14.75 -15.83
CA VAL A 173 1.17 -16.14 -16.21
C VAL A 173 0.18 -17.14 -15.60
N MET A 174 -0.14 -17.02 -14.30
CA MET A 174 -1.13 -17.87 -13.65
C MET A 174 -2.48 -17.83 -14.36
N ARG A 175 -2.94 -16.64 -14.72
CA ARG A 175 -4.22 -16.47 -15.41
C ARG A 175 -4.25 -17.09 -16.81
N MET A 176 -3.15 -17.02 -17.54
CA MET A 176 -3.00 -17.74 -18.81
C MET A 176 -2.93 -19.25 -18.58
N THR A 177 -2.27 -19.67 -17.52
CA THR A 177 -2.04 -21.06 -17.13
C THR A 177 -3.30 -21.73 -16.56
N GLU A 178 -4.23 -20.97 -15.95
CA GLU A 178 -5.53 -21.49 -15.51
C GLU A 178 -6.26 -22.25 -16.64
N LYS A 179 -6.24 -21.70 -17.86
CA LYS A 179 -6.84 -22.34 -19.04
C LYS A 179 -6.11 -23.63 -19.43
N VAL A 180 -4.80 -23.67 -19.22
CA VAL A 180 -3.95 -24.83 -19.56
C VAL A 180 -4.06 -25.91 -18.48
N TRP A 181 -4.17 -25.56 -17.20
CA TRP A 181 -4.46 -26.51 -16.10
C TRP A 181 -5.81 -27.18 -16.28
N GLN A 182 -6.85 -26.43 -16.71
CA GLN A 182 -8.15 -26.99 -17.03
C GLN A 182 -8.09 -27.98 -18.22
N ALA A 183 -7.14 -27.81 -19.12
CA ALA A 183 -6.90 -28.70 -20.26
C ALA A 183 -5.96 -29.88 -19.94
N GLY A 184 -5.55 -30.07 -18.66
CA GLY A 184 -4.67 -31.19 -18.25
C GLY A 184 -3.22 -31.08 -18.73
N GLY A 185 -2.81 -29.91 -19.21
CA GLY A 185 -1.49 -29.68 -19.77
C GLY A 185 -0.40 -29.39 -18.74
N ALA A 186 0.87 -29.61 -19.12
CA ALA A 186 2.09 -29.40 -18.31
C ALA A 186 2.44 -27.92 -18.05
N ALA A 187 1.46 -27.08 -17.84
CA ALA A 187 1.62 -25.62 -17.66
C ALA A 187 2.27 -25.21 -16.32
N ALA A 188 2.42 -26.15 -15.38
CA ALA A 188 3.15 -25.92 -14.14
C ALA A 188 4.63 -25.54 -14.37
N SER A 189 5.20 -25.90 -15.51
CA SER A 189 6.58 -25.58 -15.88
C SER A 189 6.81 -24.12 -16.27
N GLN A 190 5.76 -23.34 -16.53
CA GLN A 190 5.86 -21.93 -16.90
C GLN A 190 5.77 -20.96 -15.71
N LEU A 191 5.33 -21.43 -14.56
CA LEU A 191 5.28 -20.61 -13.36
C LEU A 191 6.68 -20.49 -12.74
N PRO A 192 7.07 -19.28 -12.29
CA PRO A 192 8.32 -19.11 -11.57
C PRO A 192 8.28 -19.92 -10.27
N PRO A 193 9.43 -20.46 -9.80
CA PRO A 193 9.49 -21.17 -8.54
C PRO A 193 9.03 -20.28 -7.38
N LEU A 194 8.37 -20.86 -6.38
CA LEU A 194 7.89 -20.14 -5.19
C LEU A 194 9.01 -19.41 -4.44
N SER A 195 10.23 -19.97 -4.47
CA SER A 195 11.42 -19.33 -3.91
C SER A 195 11.71 -17.97 -4.55
N ASP A 196 11.59 -17.88 -5.88
CA ASP A 196 11.82 -16.63 -6.61
C ASP A 196 10.74 -15.59 -6.31
N LEU A 197 9.47 -16.03 -6.13
CA LEU A 197 8.40 -15.14 -5.69
C LEU A 197 8.64 -14.62 -4.26
N PHE A 198 9.10 -15.49 -3.36
CA PHE A 198 9.33 -15.13 -1.97
C PHE A 198 10.51 -14.16 -1.84
N ILE A 199 11.63 -14.46 -2.51
CA ILE A 199 12.83 -13.61 -2.50
C ILE A 199 12.64 -12.36 -3.34
N GLY A 200 11.80 -12.42 -4.41
CA GLY A 200 11.47 -11.30 -5.28
C GLY A 200 12.22 -11.21 -6.60
N ASN A 201 12.85 -12.29 -7.02
CA ASN A 201 13.57 -12.37 -8.31
C ASN A 201 12.60 -12.59 -9.49
N ILE A 202 11.61 -11.72 -9.60
CA ILE A 202 10.51 -11.76 -10.58
C ILE A 202 10.26 -10.38 -11.19
N GLY A 203 9.71 -10.36 -12.41
CA GLY A 203 9.20 -9.12 -13.01
C GLY A 203 7.93 -8.66 -12.29
N GLY A 204 7.93 -7.40 -11.80
CA GLY A 204 6.81 -6.82 -11.07
C GLY A 204 7.06 -5.36 -10.72
N SER A 205 6.21 -4.77 -9.87
CA SER A 205 6.43 -3.45 -9.32
C SER A 205 7.63 -3.43 -8.35
N LEU A 206 8.21 -2.25 -8.15
CA LEU A 206 9.40 -2.10 -7.28
C LEU A 206 9.19 -2.67 -5.87
N GLY A 207 8.00 -2.55 -5.31
CA GLY A 207 7.67 -3.03 -3.97
C GLY A 207 7.19 -4.48 -3.90
N GLU A 208 7.05 -5.18 -5.02
CA GLU A 208 6.69 -6.61 -5.04
C GLU A 208 7.89 -7.52 -4.84
N THR A 209 9.09 -6.97 -4.92
CA THR A 209 10.33 -7.70 -5.12
C THR A 209 10.83 -8.49 -3.92
N CYS A 210 10.40 -8.23 -2.71
CA CYS A 210 10.95 -8.98 -1.56
C CYS A 210 9.90 -9.11 -0.45
N VAL A 211 9.22 -10.24 -0.42
CA VAL A 211 8.25 -10.55 0.63
C VAL A 211 8.86 -10.49 2.05
N PRO A 212 10.03 -11.09 2.33
CA PRO A 212 10.66 -10.99 3.65
C PRO A 212 10.93 -9.56 4.10
N ALA A 213 11.38 -8.69 3.19
CA ALA A 213 11.66 -7.28 3.52
C ALA A 213 10.38 -6.53 3.93
N LEU A 214 9.26 -6.77 3.21
CA LEU A 214 7.96 -6.19 3.55
C LEU A 214 7.40 -6.74 4.86
N VAL A 215 7.51 -8.04 5.08
CA VAL A 215 7.08 -8.69 6.33
C VAL A 215 7.88 -8.17 7.52
N LEU A 216 9.21 -8.07 7.41
CA LEU A 216 10.06 -7.50 8.46
C LEU A 216 9.66 -6.05 8.79
N GLY A 217 9.46 -5.21 7.77
CA GLY A 217 8.98 -3.84 7.97
C GLY A 217 7.59 -3.79 8.61
N GLY A 218 6.67 -4.64 8.16
CA GLY A 218 5.33 -4.76 8.73
C GLY A 218 5.33 -5.21 10.19
N LEU A 219 6.13 -6.23 10.53
CA LEU A 219 6.30 -6.71 11.91
C LEU A 219 6.92 -5.63 12.81
N TYR A 220 7.88 -4.87 12.30
CA TYR A 220 8.44 -3.71 13.01
C TYR A 220 7.36 -2.68 13.35
N LEU A 221 6.47 -2.36 12.41
CA LEU A 221 5.38 -1.41 12.65
C LEU A 221 4.33 -1.94 13.66
N ILE A 222 4.04 -3.25 13.62
CA ILE A 222 3.17 -3.91 14.61
C ILE A 222 3.81 -3.87 15.99
N TRP A 223 5.10 -4.16 16.09
CA TRP A 223 5.85 -4.11 17.35
C TRP A 223 5.86 -2.70 17.95
N LYS A 224 6.04 -1.67 17.12
CA LYS A 224 5.94 -0.25 17.51
C LYS A 224 4.50 0.20 17.79
N LYS A 225 3.50 -0.66 17.59
CA LYS A 225 2.06 -0.34 17.73
C LYS A 225 1.60 0.81 16.83
N LEU A 226 2.28 1.02 15.70
CA LEU A 226 1.89 2.01 14.70
C LEU A 226 0.80 1.50 13.79
N ILE A 227 0.74 0.20 13.53
CA ILE A 227 -0.33 -0.45 12.77
C ILE A 227 -1.00 -1.56 13.59
N ASP A 228 -2.27 -1.83 13.29
CA ASP A 228 -3.03 -2.91 13.92
C ASP A 228 -2.85 -4.21 13.11
N TRP A 229 -2.35 -5.26 13.77
CA TRP A 229 -2.12 -6.57 13.18
C TRP A 229 -3.37 -7.22 12.56
N ARG A 230 -4.57 -6.80 12.98
CA ARG A 230 -5.84 -7.34 12.47
C ARG A 230 -6.00 -7.13 10.98
N ILE A 231 -5.64 -5.95 10.47
CA ILE A 231 -5.81 -5.65 9.04
C ILE A 231 -4.97 -6.58 8.18
N PRO A 232 -3.63 -6.66 8.30
CA PRO A 232 -2.84 -7.53 7.44
C PRO A 232 -3.19 -9.00 7.61
N VAL A 233 -3.41 -9.48 8.86
CA VAL A 233 -3.71 -10.89 9.09
C VAL A 233 -5.03 -11.32 8.48
N PHE A 234 -6.12 -10.60 8.74
CA PHE A 234 -7.44 -10.96 8.19
C PHE A 234 -7.51 -10.72 6.68
N TYR A 235 -6.80 -9.73 6.15
CA TYR A 235 -6.73 -9.52 4.70
C TYR A 235 -6.05 -10.69 4.00
N LEU A 236 -4.83 -11.05 4.43
CA LEU A 236 -4.07 -12.16 3.86
C LEU A 236 -4.79 -13.51 4.05
N ALA A 237 -5.36 -13.75 5.24
CA ALA A 237 -6.13 -14.97 5.51
C ALA A 237 -7.35 -15.10 4.59
N THR A 238 -8.09 -14.01 4.36
CA THR A 238 -9.26 -14.03 3.47
C THR A 238 -8.86 -14.35 2.03
N VAL A 239 -7.78 -13.73 1.53
CA VAL A 239 -7.26 -14.05 0.19
C VAL A 239 -6.83 -15.52 0.12
N ALA A 240 -6.09 -16.02 1.13
CA ALA A 240 -5.63 -17.41 1.16
C ALA A 240 -6.80 -18.42 1.17
N VAL A 241 -7.83 -18.16 1.98
CA VAL A 241 -9.02 -19.02 2.07
C VAL A 241 -9.79 -19.04 0.75
N ILE A 242 -10.08 -17.88 0.16
CA ILE A 242 -10.86 -17.80 -1.08
C ILE A 242 -10.11 -18.45 -2.24
N THR A 243 -8.83 -18.13 -2.40
CA THR A 243 -8.00 -18.73 -3.46
C THR A 243 -7.74 -20.20 -3.22
N GLY A 244 -7.69 -20.65 -1.94
CA GLY A 244 -7.59 -22.05 -1.57
C GLY A 244 -8.86 -22.85 -1.92
N ILE A 245 -10.04 -22.34 -1.58
CA ILE A 245 -11.32 -22.94 -1.94
C ILE A 245 -11.46 -22.99 -3.46
N TYR A 246 -11.17 -21.88 -4.15
CA TYR A 246 -11.24 -21.83 -5.60
C TYR A 246 -10.28 -22.84 -6.25
N GLY A 247 -9.04 -22.91 -5.78
CA GLY A 247 -8.05 -23.88 -6.26
C GLY A 247 -8.48 -25.34 -6.04
N ALA A 248 -9.04 -25.64 -4.87
CA ALA A 248 -9.54 -26.98 -4.55
C ALA A 248 -10.73 -27.38 -5.44
N VAL A 249 -11.68 -26.47 -5.69
CA VAL A 249 -12.84 -26.71 -6.56
C VAL A 249 -12.43 -26.92 -8.02
N MET A 250 -11.42 -26.16 -8.48
CA MET A 250 -10.93 -26.24 -9.86
C MET A 250 -9.84 -27.32 -10.07
N GLY A 251 -9.43 -28.04 -9.02
CA GLY A 251 -8.40 -29.07 -9.11
C GLY A 251 -6.98 -28.52 -9.29
N TYR A 252 -6.70 -27.27 -8.89
CA TYR A 252 -5.36 -26.66 -8.96
C TYR A 252 -4.45 -27.18 -7.84
N PRO A 253 -3.11 -27.09 -8.01
CA PRO A 253 -2.17 -27.49 -6.99
C PRO A 253 -2.41 -26.79 -5.66
N SER A 254 -2.09 -27.45 -4.55
CA SER A 254 -2.20 -26.87 -3.18
C SER A 254 -1.34 -25.62 -2.97
N THR A 255 -0.37 -25.38 -3.84
CA THR A 255 0.47 -24.17 -3.86
C THR A 255 -0.21 -22.93 -4.45
N PHE A 256 -1.37 -23.10 -5.11
CA PHE A 256 -2.09 -22.01 -5.78
C PHE A 256 -2.36 -20.78 -4.87
N PRO A 257 -2.81 -20.93 -3.62
CA PRO A 257 -2.98 -19.78 -2.71
C PRO A 257 -1.67 -19.06 -2.40
N LEU A 258 -0.55 -19.77 -2.32
CA LEU A 258 0.76 -19.16 -2.04
C LEU A 258 1.22 -18.26 -3.17
N TYR A 259 0.95 -18.63 -4.41
CA TYR A 259 1.20 -17.75 -5.55
C TYR A 259 0.39 -16.46 -5.45
N HIS A 260 -0.88 -16.53 -5.06
CA HIS A 260 -1.70 -15.33 -4.86
C HIS A 260 -1.24 -14.48 -3.69
N LEU A 261 -0.69 -15.08 -2.64
CA LEU A 261 -0.17 -14.33 -1.48
C LEU A 261 1.14 -13.61 -1.80
N PHE A 262 2.06 -14.28 -2.50
CA PHE A 262 3.41 -13.75 -2.74
C PHE A 262 3.53 -12.96 -4.04
N ALA A 263 2.61 -13.13 -4.99
CA ALA A 263 2.60 -12.39 -6.24
C ALA A 263 1.77 -11.11 -6.16
N GLY A 264 2.21 -10.10 -6.88
CA GLY A 264 1.55 -8.80 -6.92
C GLY A 264 1.76 -7.98 -5.65
N GLY A 265 1.21 -6.77 -5.64
CA GLY A 265 1.35 -5.82 -4.54
C GLY A 265 0.55 -6.15 -3.28
N LEU A 266 0.18 -7.43 -3.03
CA LEU A 266 -0.64 -7.80 -1.88
C LEU A 266 0.08 -7.56 -0.56
N MET A 267 1.36 -7.93 -0.45
CA MET A 267 2.12 -7.77 0.79
C MET A 267 2.33 -6.30 1.15
N ILE A 268 2.75 -5.47 0.21
CA ILE A 268 2.88 -4.03 0.46
C ILE A 268 1.51 -3.39 0.75
N GLY A 269 0.47 -3.82 0.02
CA GLY A 269 -0.92 -3.39 0.24
C GLY A 269 -1.42 -3.72 1.64
N ALA A 270 -1.20 -4.94 2.12
CA ALA A 270 -1.69 -5.40 3.41
C ALA A 270 -0.98 -4.75 4.59
N PHE A 271 0.35 -4.60 4.55
CA PHE A 271 1.12 -4.09 5.68
C PHE A 271 1.24 -2.56 5.72
N PHE A 272 1.31 -1.88 4.57
CA PHE A 272 1.65 -0.46 4.52
C PHE A 272 0.54 0.45 3.98
N MET A 273 -0.35 -0.08 3.14
CA MET A 273 -1.33 0.75 2.45
C MET A 273 -2.75 0.60 2.99
N ALA A 274 -3.19 -0.62 3.31
CA ALA A 274 -4.48 -0.86 3.94
C ALA A 274 -4.51 -0.45 5.41
N THR A 275 -3.35 -0.31 6.03
CA THR A 275 -3.17 0.11 7.43
C THR A 275 -3.02 1.62 7.61
N ASP A 276 -3.28 2.40 6.57
CA ASP A 276 -3.27 3.87 6.65
C ASP A 276 -4.26 4.35 7.71
N TRP A 277 -3.80 5.24 8.60
CA TRP A 277 -4.58 5.71 9.76
C TRP A 277 -5.82 6.51 9.38
N VAL A 278 -5.76 7.22 8.25
CA VAL A 278 -6.84 8.13 7.84
C VAL A 278 -7.96 7.36 7.13
N THR A 279 -7.61 6.36 6.34
CA THR A 279 -8.53 5.67 5.44
C THR A 279 -9.02 4.32 5.94
N SER A 280 -8.47 3.84 7.09
CA SER A 280 -8.90 2.59 7.73
C SER A 280 -9.87 2.83 8.90
N PRO A 281 -10.75 1.86 9.23
CA PRO A 281 -11.69 1.99 10.34
C PRO A 281 -11.03 2.16 11.70
N ILE A 282 -11.68 2.91 12.59
CA ILE A 282 -11.18 3.23 13.95
C ILE A 282 -11.36 2.02 14.88
N THR A 283 -12.50 1.30 14.77
CA THR A 283 -12.88 0.25 15.70
C THR A 283 -12.19 -1.09 15.41
N LYS A 284 -11.89 -1.87 16.46
CA LYS A 284 -11.26 -3.19 16.31
C LYS A 284 -12.09 -4.14 15.43
N LYS A 285 -13.41 -4.16 15.61
CA LYS A 285 -14.34 -4.96 14.80
C LYS A 285 -14.45 -4.41 13.38
N GLY A 286 -14.48 -3.09 13.22
CA GLY A 286 -14.48 -2.44 11.91
C GLY A 286 -13.26 -2.79 11.08
N LYS A 287 -12.07 -2.84 11.68
CA LYS A 287 -10.84 -3.26 11.02
C LYS A 287 -10.89 -4.69 10.47
N ILE A 288 -11.53 -5.62 11.20
CA ILE A 288 -11.72 -7.01 10.74
C ILE A 288 -12.67 -7.04 9.54
N ILE A 289 -13.81 -6.35 9.62
CA ILE A 289 -14.78 -6.27 8.51
C ILE A 289 -14.13 -5.66 7.27
N TYR A 290 -13.38 -4.57 7.46
CA TYR A 290 -12.63 -3.91 6.40
C TYR A 290 -11.60 -4.85 5.75
N ALA A 291 -10.83 -5.57 6.54
CA ALA A 291 -9.82 -6.51 6.07
C ALA A 291 -10.44 -7.70 5.30
N ILE A 292 -11.56 -8.24 5.76
CA ILE A 292 -12.30 -9.29 5.06
C ILE A 292 -12.85 -8.73 3.73
N GLY A 293 -13.42 -7.54 3.73
CA GLY A 293 -13.88 -6.87 2.52
C GLY A 293 -12.77 -6.65 1.49
N LEU A 294 -11.58 -6.23 1.95
CA LEU A 294 -10.39 -6.13 1.10
C LEU A 294 -10.03 -7.47 0.47
N GLY A 295 -10.00 -8.55 1.26
CA GLY A 295 -9.67 -9.88 0.78
C GLY A 295 -10.67 -10.41 -0.23
N LEU A 296 -11.97 -10.20 0.01
CA LEU A 296 -13.04 -10.57 -0.93
C LEU A 296 -12.89 -9.83 -2.27
N LEU A 297 -12.76 -8.50 -2.23
CA LEU A 297 -12.63 -7.69 -3.45
C LEU A 297 -11.36 -8.02 -4.22
N THR A 298 -10.22 -8.15 -3.53
CA THR A 298 -8.95 -8.51 -4.18
C THR A 298 -9.04 -9.87 -4.86
N SER A 299 -9.59 -10.88 -4.17
CA SER A 299 -9.76 -12.22 -4.72
C SER A 299 -10.73 -12.21 -5.91
N LEU A 300 -11.84 -11.48 -5.81
CA LEU A 300 -12.81 -11.35 -6.89
C LEU A 300 -12.17 -10.74 -8.14
N ILE A 301 -11.43 -9.63 -7.98
CA ILE A 301 -10.76 -8.95 -9.10
C ILE A 301 -9.69 -9.86 -9.71
N ARG A 302 -8.92 -10.57 -8.89
CA ARG A 302 -7.87 -11.48 -9.37
C ARG A 302 -8.41 -12.69 -10.11
N LEU A 303 -9.49 -13.29 -9.63
CA LEU A 303 -10.07 -14.52 -10.21
C LEU A 303 -11.01 -14.25 -11.38
N ARG A 304 -11.74 -13.13 -11.39
CA ARG A 304 -12.79 -12.83 -12.39
C ARG A 304 -12.62 -11.50 -13.11
N GLY A 305 -11.90 -10.54 -12.53
CA GLY A 305 -11.73 -9.19 -13.09
C GLY A 305 -10.78 -9.13 -14.28
N SER A 306 -10.74 -8.02 -15.01
CA SER A 306 -9.81 -7.79 -16.12
C SER A 306 -8.38 -7.49 -15.65
N TYR A 307 -8.24 -6.87 -14.50
CA TYR A 307 -6.94 -6.54 -13.92
C TYR A 307 -6.36 -7.72 -13.13
N THR A 308 -5.06 -7.97 -13.31
CA THR A 308 -4.38 -9.10 -12.67
C THR A 308 -4.11 -8.86 -11.18
N GLU A 309 -3.85 -7.63 -10.76
CA GLU A 309 -3.43 -7.34 -9.38
C GLU A 309 -4.59 -7.09 -8.41
N GLY A 310 -5.49 -6.20 -8.72
CA GLY A 310 -6.69 -5.89 -7.95
C GLY A 310 -6.50 -5.15 -6.61
N VAL A 311 -5.31 -5.16 -6.00
CA VAL A 311 -5.06 -4.61 -4.65
C VAL A 311 -5.34 -3.11 -4.58
N CYS A 312 -4.89 -2.35 -5.56
CA CYS A 312 -5.09 -0.90 -5.62
C CYS A 312 -6.58 -0.54 -5.60
N TYR A 313 -7.36 -1.17 -6.47
CA TYR A 313 -8.79 -0.90 -6.57
C TYR A 313 -9.58 -1.40 -5.37
N SER A 314 -9.22 -2.56 -4.80
CA SER A 314 -9.88 -3.07 -3.59
C SER A 314 -9.67 -2.14 -2.40
N ILE A 315 -8.46 -1.59 -2.22
CA ILE A 315 -8.20 -0.61 -1.16
C ILE A 315 -8.99 0.68 -1.40
N LEU A 316 -8.99 1.22 -2.62
CA LEU A 316 -9.76 2.43 -2.94
C LEU A 316 -11.27 2.23 -2.70
N MET A 317 -11.84 1.10 -3.13
CA MET A 317 -13.26 0.79 -2.89
C MET A 317 -13.57 0.64 -1.40
N MET A 318 -12.72 -0.05 -0.65
CA MET A 318 -12.94 -0.21 0.80
C MET A 318 -12.73 1.08 1.58
N ASN A 319 -11.87 2.00 1.11
CA ASN A 319 -11.75 3.33 1.70
C ASN A 319 -13.06 4.12 1.60
N MET A 320 -13.82 3.97 0.49
CA MET A 320 -15.16 4.58 0.36
C MET A 320 -16.17 3.99 1.36
N VAL A 321 -16.01 2.70 1.68
CA VAL A 321 -16.93 2.00 2.61
C VAL A 321 -16.56 2.24 4.09
N THR A 322 -15.32 2.66 4.38
CA THR A 322 -14.83 2.90 5.74
C THR A 322 -15.76 3.78 6.60
N PRO A 323 -16.26 4.94 6.12
CA PRO A 323 -17.18 5.76 6.92
C PRO A 323 -18.49 5.04 7.27
N MET A 324 -18.97 4.15 6.38
CA MET A 324 -20.16 3.33 6.66
C MET A 324 -19.85 2.30 7.76
N ILE A 325 -18.69 1.63 7.68
CA ILE A 325 -18.27 0.67 8.70
C ILE A 325 -18.19 1.36 10.06
N ASP A 326 -17.58 2.54 10.16
CA ASP A 326 -17.45 3.27 11.42
C ASP A 326 -18.80 3.78 11.95
N ARG A 327 -19.77 4.05 11.08
CA ARG A 327 -21.13 4.42 11.48
C ARG A 327 -21.89 3.25 12.09
N PHE A 328 -21.75 2.04 11.54
CA PHE A 328 -22.46 0.85 12.03
C PHE A 328 -21.76 0.16 13.20
N VAL A 329 -20.42 0.17 13.22
CA VAL A 329 -19.60 -0.50 14.24
C VAL A 329 -19.05 0.55 15.21
N ARG A 330 -19.91 1.10 16.08
CA ARG A 330 -19.51 2.10 17.07
C ARG A 330 -18.92 1.47 18.32
N ASN A 331 -17.95 2.15 18.92
CA ASN A 331 -17.50 1.82 20.27
C ASN A 331 -18.56 2.26 21.29
N VAL A 332 -18.80 1.42 22.27
CA VAL A 332 -19.63 1.81 23.43
C VAL A 332 -18.79 2.78 24.28
N SER A 333 -19.33 3.97 24.54
CA SER A 333 -18.67 4.95 25.41
C SER A 333 -18.55 4.41 26.84
N PHE A 334 -17.46 4.76 27.52
CA PHE A 334 -17.28 4.39 28.94
C PHE A 334 -18.48 4.93 29.77
N GLY A 335 -19.13 4.06 30.53
CA GLY A 335 -20.34 4.41 31.29
C GLY A 335 -21.66 4.46 30.48
N GLY A 336 -21.60 4.30 29.16
CA GLY A 336 -22.80 4.15 28.33
C GLY A 336 -23.38 2.75 28.43
N GLY A 337 -24.57 2.60 29.00
CA GLY A 337 -25.30 1.34 28.97
C GLY A 337 -25.51 0.87 27.53
N GLN A 338 -25.42 -0.45 27.30
CA GLN A 338 -25.81 -1.02 26.01
C GLN A 338 -27.27 -0.61 25.74
N LYS A 339 -27.49 0.29 24.79
CA LYS A 339 -28.82 0.42 24.20
C LYS A 339 -29.15 -0.90 23.53
N LYS A 340 -30.08 -1.64 24.15
CA LYS A 340 -30.70 -2.81 23.52
C LYS A 340 -31.32 -2.45 22.18
#